data_b3d2ec929756dc97bad7fe24e4378695
#
_entry.id   b3d2ec929756dc97bad7fe24e4378695
#
_cell.length_a   1.000
_cell.length_b   1.000
_cell.length_c   1.000
_cell.angle_alpha   90.00
_cell.angle_beta   90.00
_cell.angle_gamma   90.00
#
_symmetry.space_group_name_H-M   'P 1'
#
loop_
_entity.id
_entity.type
_entity.pdbx_description
1 polymer ?
#
loop_
_entity_poly.entity_id
_entity_poly.type
_entity_poly.pdbx_seq_one_letter_code
_entity_poly.pdbx_strand_id
1 'polypeptide(L)'
;MKRIYLLLSLLTGCLYMQAAIYNVRDFGAKADGKAIDSPAINRAIEAAAQEGGGTVYLPAGEYACYSIRLKSNIHLYLEQGARIIAAFPEKDKGYDMAEPNEHNKYQ
;
A
#
# COMPACT_ATOMS: atom_id res chain seq x y z
N MET A 1 -23.05 -34.06 21.66
CA MET A 1 -21.80 -33.92 20.90
C MET A 1 -21.95 -33.02 19.65
N LYS A 2 -23.02 -33.10 18.90
CA LYS A 2 -23.23 -32.25 17.70
C LYS A 2 -23.30 -30.76 18.00
N ARG A 3 -23.73 -30.34 19.20
CA ARG A 3 -23.85 -28.94 19.60
C ARG A 3 -22.50 -28.26 19.84
N ILE A 4 -21.47 -29.01 20.20
CA ILE A 4 -20.13 -28.48 20.45
C ILE A 4 -19.43 -28.07 19.15
N TYR A 5 -19.67 -28.80 18.06
CA TYR A 5 -19.08 -28.50 16.74
C TYR A 5 -19.66 -27.24 16.12
N LEU A 6 -20.95 -26.96 16.36
CA LEU A 6 -21.59 -25.72 15.90
C LEU A 6 -21.04 -24.49 16.59
N LEU A 7 -20.75 -24.56 17.88
CA LEU A 7 -20.16 -23.46 18.65
C LEU A 7 -18.72 -23.18 18.21
N LEU A 8 -17.94 -24.20 17.93
CA LEU A 8 -16.58 -24.07 17.42
C LEU A 8 -16.55 -23.44 16.02
N SER A 9 -17.49 -23.78 15.18
CA SER A 9 -17.64 -23.19 13.83
C SER A 9 -17.95 -21.71 13.89
N LEU A 10 -18.80 -21.26 14.81
CA LEU A 10 -19.13 -19.85 15.01
C LEU A 10 -17.95 -19.03 15.53
N LEU A 11 -17.15 -19.60 16.45
CA LEU A 11 -15.94 -18.95 16.98
C LEU A 11 -14.87 -18.79 15.92
N THR A 12 -14.72 -19.76 15.03
CA THR A 12 -13.76 -19.71 13.92
C THR A 12 -14.13 -18.61 12.91
N GLY A 13 -15.40 -18.37 12.66
CA GLY A 13 -15.88 -17.32 11.77
C GLY A 13 -15.49 -15.90 12.21
N CYS A 14 -15.42 -15.66 13.52
CA CYS A 14 -15.04 -14.34 14.06
C CYS A 14 -13.55 -14.00 13.87
N LEU A 15 -12.69 -14.99 13.67
CA LEU A 15 -11.25 -14.78 13.50
C LEU A 15 -10.86 -14.24 12.11
N TYR A 16 -11.75 -14.29 11.13
CA TYR A 16 -11.49 -13.82 9.78
C TYR A 16 -11.81 -12.35 9.55
N MET A 17 -12.16 -11.60 10.61
CA MET A 17 -12.53 -10.19 10.50
C MET A 17 -11.38 -9.22 10.73
N GLN A 18 -10.15 -9.71 10.85
CA GLN A 18 -8.98 -8.85 11.03
C GLN A 18 -8.52 -8.31 9.67
N ALA A 19 -8.23 -7.00 9.63
CA ALA A 19 -7.68 -6.38 8.44
C ALA A 19 -6.30 -6.95 8.15
N ALA A 20 -6.04 -7.31 6.91
CA ALA A 20 -4.75 -7.81 6.47
C ALA A 20 -3.72 -6.69 6.41
N ILE A 21 -2.47 -7.03 6.68
CA ILE A 21 -1.33 -6.12 6.59
C ILE A 21 -0.46 -6.55 5.42
N TYR A 22 -0.14 -5.59 4.55
CA TYR A 22 0.66 -5.80 3.34
C TYR A 22 1.96 -5.01 3.50
N ASN A 23 3.05 -5.72 3.78
CA ASN A 23 4.37 -5.11 3.95
C ASN A 23 4.98 -4.86 2.57
N VAL A 24 5.31 -3.61 2.27
CA VAL A 24 5.83 -3.24 0.94
C VAL A 24 7.15 -3.93 0.60
N ARG A 25 7.90 -4.36 1.61
CA ARG A 25 9.15 -5.13 1.39
C ARG A 25 8.87 -6.48 0.74
N ASP A 26 7.73 -7.08 1.03
CA ASP A 26 7.31 -8.34 0.39
C ASP A 26 6.95 -8.14 -1.09
N PHE A 27 6.75 -6.90 -1.52
CA PHE A 27 6.44 -6.55 -2.91
C PHE A 27 7.64 -5.97 -3.65
N GLY A 28 8.82 -6.02 -3.04
CA GLY A 28 10.07 -5.66 -3.68
C GLY A 28 10.64 -4.30 -3.30
N ALA A 29 10.06 -3.60 -2.33
CA ALA A 29 10.61 -2.31 -1.90
C ALA A 29 11.99 -2.50 -1.27
N LYS A 30 12.94 -1.64 -1.63
CA LYS A 30 14.31 -1.67 -1.13
C LYS A 30 14.52 -0.80 0.10
N ALA A 31 13.81 0.30 0.18
CA ALA A 31 13.88 1.26 1.29
C ALA A 31 15.30 1.82 1.51
N ASP A 32 16.07 1.98 0.44
CA ASP A 32 17.47 2.45 0.49
C ASP A 32 17.63 3.91 0.01
N GLY A 33 16.55 4.56 -0.34
CA GLY A 33 16.56 5.93 -0.85
C GLY A 33 17.10 6.09 -2.27
N LYS A 34 17.46 5.01 -2.94
CA LYS A 34 18.07 5.02 -4.28
C LYS A 34 17.20 4.33 -5.32
N ALA A 35 16.80 3.09 -5.06
CA ALA A 35 15.90 2.37 -5.93
C ALA A 35 14.52 3.03 -5.90
N ILE A 36 13.82 3.01 -7.02
CA ILE A 36 12.46 3.56 -7.08
C ILE A 36 11.50 2.51 -6.50
N ASP A 37 10.88 2.84 -5.39
CA ASP A 37 10.01 1.93 -4.63
C ASP A 37 8.52 2.14 -4.89
N SER A 38 8.14 3.18 -5.65
CA SER A 38 6.73 3.41 -5.97
C SER A 38 6.05 2.22 -6.66
N PRO A 39 6.69 1.48 -7.60
CA PRO A 39 6.05 0.28 -8.15
C PRO A 39 5.73 -0.77 -7.09
N ALA A 40 6.64 -1.00 -6.13
CA ALA A 40 6.41 -1.97 -5.06
C ALA A 40 5.26 -1.53 -4.14
N ILE A 41 5.24 -0.27 -3.76
CA ILE A 41 4.18 0.30 -2.92
C ILE A 41 2.83 0.21 -3.65
N ASN A 42 2.80 0.55 -4.93
CA ASN A 42 1.58 0.47 -5.73
C ASN A 42 1.09 -0.97 -5.88
N ARG A 43 1.98 -1.95 -6.01
CA ARG A 43 1.59 -3.37 -6.04
C ARG A 43 0.98 -3.81 -4.71
N ALA A 44 1.53 -3.36 -3.58
CA ALA A 44 0.97 -3.66 -2.28
C ALA A 44 -0.43 -3.05 -2.11
N ILE A 45 -0.62 -1.82 -2.58
CA ILE A 45 -1.93 -1.15 -2.56
C ILE A 45 -2.93 -1.92 -3.43
N GLU A 46 -2.53 -2.33 -4.63
CA GLU A 46 -3.38 -3.12 -5.53
C GLU A 46 -3.79 -4.45 -4.89
N ALA A 47 -2.83 -5.15 -4.29
CA ALA A 47 -3.12 -6.43 -3.63
C ALA A 47 -4.13 -6.25 -2.49
N ALA A 48 -3.96 -5.23 -1.66
CA ALA A 48 -4.88 -4.93 -0.58
C ALA A 48 -6.26 -4.54 -1.11
N ALA A 49 -6.31 -3.74 -2.17
CA ALA A 49 -7.56 -3.30 -2.77
C ALA A 49 -8.36 -4.47 -3.35
N GLN A 50 -7.70 -5.46 -3.95
CA GLN A 50 -8.34 -6.67 -4.49
C GLN A 50 -9.01 -7.49 -3.40
N GLU A 51 -8.52 -7.43 -2.18
CA GLU A 51 -9.09 -8.11 -1.03
C GLU A 51 -10.11 -7.25 -0.24
N GLY A 52 -10.50 -6.11 -0.81
CA GLY A 52 -11.49 -5.22 -0.20
C GLY A 52 -10.91 -4.14 0.68
N GLY A 53 -9.61 -4.02 0.78
CA GLY A 53 -8.90 -3.03 1.58
C GLY A 53 -7.93 -3.66 2.55
N GLY A 54 -7.21 -2.83 3.28
CA GLY A 54 -6.24 -3.29 4.26
C GLY A 54 -5.22 -2.23 4.58
N THR A 55 -4.22 -2.60 5.37
CA THR A 55 -3.12 -1.73 5.73
C THR A 55 -1.91 -2.05 4.86
N VAL A 56 -1.40 -1.04 4.18
CA VAL A 56 -0.13 -1.11 3.45
C VAL A 56 0.95 -0.53 4.36
N TYR A 57 1.86 -1.38 4.78
CA TYR A 57 2.82 -1.08 5.84
C TYR A 57 4.20 -0.83 5.24
N LEU A 58 4.77 0.34 5.59
CA LEU A 58 6.12 0.73 5.21
C LEU A 58 7.02 0.68 6.45
N PRO A 59 7.87 -0.34 6.60
CA PRO A 59 8.87 -0.36 7.68
C PRO A 59 9.83 0.81 7.58
N ALA A 60 10.59 1.06 8.65
CA ALA A 60 11.59 2.12 8.67
C ALA A 60 12.54 2.01 7.47
N GLY A 61 12.86 3.13 6.87
CA GLY A 61 13.72 3.22 5.67
C GLY A 61 13.33 4.40 4.80
N GLU A 62 14.06 4.58 3.73
CA GLU A 62 13.84 5.68 2.80
C GLU A 62 13.32 5.13 1.46
N TYR A 63 12.12 5.54 1.08
CA TYR A 63 11.43 5.06 -0.10
C TYR A 63 11.43 6.16 -1.16
N ALA A 64 12.33 6.04 -2.13
CA ALA A 64 12.35 6.97 -3.27
C ALA A 64 11.20 6.62 -4.21
N CYS A 65 10.29 7.55 -4.43
CA CYS A 65 9.05 7.29 -5.13
C CYS A 65 8.73 8.35 -6.17
N TYR A 66 8.08 7.92 -7.21
CA TYR A 66 7.29 8.79 -8.08
C TYR A 66 5.85 8.85 -7.56
N SER A 67 4.87 8.55 -8.36
CA SER A 67 3.46 8.60 -7.93
C SER A 67 3.06 7.36 -7.14
N ILE A 68 2.33 7.57 -6.05
CA ILE A 68 1.67 6.52 -5.28
C ILE A 68 0.18 6.64 -5.56
N ARG A 69 -0.43 5.52 -5.99
CA ARG A 69 -1.84 5.48 -6.39
C ARG A 69 -2.66 4.83 -5.30
N LEU A 70 -3.20 5.67 -4.42
CA LEU A 70 -4.06 5.20 -3.34
C LEU A 70 -5.40 4.74 -3.88
N LYS A 71 -6.00 3.79 -3.18
CA LYS A 71 -7.33 3.27 -3.49
C LYS A 71 -8.21 3.33 -2.25
N SER A 72 -9.50 3.08 -2.45
CA SER A 72 -10.47 3.11 -1.35
C SER A 72 -10.16 2.00 -0.33
N ASN A 73 -10.43 2.29 0.94
CA ASN A 73 -10.27 1.36 2.05
C ASN A 73 -8.82 0.94 2.31
N ILE A 74 -7.86 1.75 1.88
CA ILE A 74 -6.44 1.52 2.11
C ILE A 74 -5.95 2.45 3.22
N HIS A 75 -5.35 1.85 4.24
CA HIS A 75 -4.62 2.56 5.29
C HIS A 75 -3.13 2.48 4.96
N LEU A 76 -2.55 3.59 4.55
CA LEU A 76 -1.11 3.66 4.32
C LEU A 76 -0.42 3.99 5.65
N TYR A 77 0.30 3.03 6.19
CA TYR A 77 0.95 3.16 7.50
C TYR A 77 2.46 3.23 7.34
N LEU A 78 3.03 4.35 7.73
CA LEU A 78 4.48 4.55 7.77
C LEU A 78 4.95 4.36 9.20
N GLU A 79 5.81 3.37 9.42
CA GLU A 79 6.41 3.15 10.71
C GLU A 79 7.33 4.32 11.09
N GLN A 80 7.59 4.50 12.36
CA GLN A 80 8.57 5.47 12.83
C GLN A 80 9.91 5.21 12.14
N GLY A 81 10.47 6.25 11.51
CA GLY A 81 11.69 6.11 10.73
C GLY A 81 11.46 5.79 9.25
N ALA A 82 10.21 5.59 8.82
CA ALA A 82 9.89 5.47 7.41
C ALA A 82 9.73 6.85 6.79
N ARG A 83 10.34 7.06 5.61
CA ARG A 83 10.24 8.31 4.87
C ARG A 83 9.97 8.02 3.40
N ILE A 84 9.00 8.71 2.85
CA ILE A 84 8.76 8.70 1.41
C ILE A 84 9.45 9.94 0.83
N ILE A 85 10.34 9.72 -0.12
CA ILE A 85 11.15 10.78 -0.73
C ILE A 85 10.73 10.92 -2.18
N ALA A 86 10.43 12.16 -2.61
CA ALA A 86 10.14 12.43 -4.00
C ALA A 86 11.41 12.28 -4.84
N ALA A 87 11.38 11.37 -5.79
CA ALA A 87 12.52 11.14 -6.67
C ALA A 87 12.51 12.12 -7.83
N PHE A 88 13.70 12.42 -8.37
CA PHE A 88 13.80 13.24 -9.57
C PHE A 88 13.37 12.42 -10.78
N PRO A 89 12.50 12.98 -11.66
CA PRO A 89 12.11 12.28 -12.87
C PRO A 89 13.31 12.09 -13.80
N GLU A 90 13.37 10.90 -14.38
CA GLU A 90 14.33 10.61 -15.45
C GLU A 90 13.61 10.67 -16.80
N LYS A 91 14.39 10.66 -17.87
CA LYS A 91 13.84 10.60 -19.23
C LYS A 91 12.99 9.33 -19.34
N ASP A 92 11.74 9.47 -19.72
CA ASP A 92 10.75 8.39 -19.88
C ASP A 92 10.27 7.74 -18.56
N LYS A 93 10.72 8.25 -17.39
CA LYS A 93 10.28 7.76 -16.08
C LYS A 93 9.98 8.93 -15.16
N GLY A 94 8.91 8.84 -14.43
CA GLY A 94 8.55 9.90 -13.50
C GLY A 94 7.14 9.75 -12.96
N TYR A 95 6.56 10.87 -12.66
CA TYR A 95 5.25 10.95 -12.02
C TYR A 95 4.14 10.79 -13.05
N ASP A 96 2.99 10.30 -12.57
CA ASP A 96 1.79 10.26 -13.38
C ASP A 96 1.40 11.68 -13.80
N MET A 97 0.79 11.80 -14.96
CA MET A 97 0.26 13.08 -15.41
C MET A 97 -0.89 13.51 -14.51
N ALA A 98 -0.96 14.81 -14.24
CA ALA A 98 -2.07 15.39 -13.50
C ALA A 98 -3.37 15.19 -14.26
N GLU A 99 -4.43 14.84 -13.53
CA GLU A 99 -5.75 14.75 -14.14
C GLU A 99 -6.23 16.12 -14.60
N PRO A 100 -6.88 16.22 -15.77
CA PRO A 100 -7.39 17.51 -16.25
C PRO A 100 -8.43 18.08 -15.29
N ASN A 101 -8.19 19.29 -14.81
CA ASN A 101 -9.15 20.04 -14.01
C ASN A 101 -8.92 21.53 -14.22
N GLU A 102 -9.75 22.36 -13.62
CA GLU A 102 -9.64 23.80 -13.81
C GLU A 102 -8.32 24.39 -13.32
N HIS A 103 -7.75 23.81 -12.27
CA HIS A 103 -6.48 24.27 -11.73
C HIS A 103 -5.30 23.88 -12.61
N ASN A 104 -5.39 22.78 -13.34
CA ASN A 104 -4.31 22.29 -14.18
C ASN A 104 -4.20 22.98 -15.53
N LYS A 105 -5.24 23.70 -15.94
CA LYS A 105 -5.23 24.42 -17.23
C LYS A 105 -4.10 25.43 -17.37
N TYR A 106 -3.64 25.96 -16.26
CA TYR A 106 -2.72 27.10 -16.22
C TYR A 106 -1.31 26.70 -15.79
N GLN A 107 -1.03 25.44 -15.72
CA GLN A 107 0.30 24.91 -15.33
C GLN A 107 1.14 24.46 -16.53
#